data_c5ac6dfd14c0693ab525a9d090708782
#
_entry.id   c5ac6dfd14c0693ab525a9d090708782
#
_cell.length_a   1.000
_cell.length_b   1.000
_cell.length_c   1.000
_cell.angle_alpha   90.00
_cell.angle_beta   90.00
_cell.angle_gamma   90.00
#
_symmetry.space_group_name_H-M   'P 1'
#
loop_
_entity.id
_entity.type
_entity.pdbx_description
1 polymer ?
#
loop_
_entity_poly.entity_id
_entity_poly.type
_entity_poly.pdbx_seq_one_letter_code
_entity_poly.pdbx_strand_id
1 'polypeptide(L)'
;MSEFALPGFVLPNGYRLVKSREKDQYRLIAEGEKPETVYLVELRFRRDIVIGKTTCTQVKVWRTFAPNHKMTIKDLPERFFIYLLNTYNIMVTDEEQTEDGQRFWENMINWAFFNHYFVYASNGEEERPLARIANMEDFYLNWMDVYWGKDKDNHPHKLVVISQSPLNQSK
;
A
#
# COMPACT_ATOMS: atom_id res chain seq x y z
N MET A 1 -16.81 -11.26 -11.58
CA MET A 1 -15.81 -10.17 -11.63
C MET A 1 -16.30 -9.09 -12.56
N SER A 2 -16.09 -7.85 -12.22
CA SER A 2 -16.45 -6.70 -13.05
C SER A 2 -15.21 -5.99 -13.56
N GLU A 3 -15.29 -5.41 -14.75
CA GLU A 3 -14.21 -4.60 -15.28
C GLU A 3 -13.98 -3.37 -14.42
N PHE A 4 -12.73 -2.97 -14.28
CA PHE A 4 -12.32 -1.86 -13.45
C PHE A 4 -11.39 -0.94 -14.24
N ALA A 5 -11.64 0.36 -14.15
CA ALA A 5 -10.79 1.38 -14.75
C ALA A 5 -9.93 2.04 -13.67
N LEU A 6 -8.63 1.81 -13.72
CA LEU A 6 -7.67 2.42 -12.79
C LEU A 6 -7.27 3.79 -13.31
N PRO A 7 -7.52 4.86 -12.54
CA PRO A 7 -7.13 6.21 -12.97
C PRO A 7 -5.64 6.32 -13.25
N GLY A 8 -5.30 6.95 -14.37
CA GLY A 8 -3.92 7.15 -14.78
C GLY A 8 -3.25 5.93 -15.41
N PHE A 9 -3.96 4.82 -15.54
CA PHE A 9 -3.45 3.62 -16.19
C PHE A 9 -4.17 3.39 -17.51
N VAL A 10 -3.40 3.32 -18.59
CA VAL A 10 -3.92 2.99 -19.92
C VAL A 10 -3.81 1.49 -20.11
N LEU A 11 -4.96 0.82 -20.17
CA LEU A 11 -5.02 -0.63 -20.33
C LEU A 11 -4.53 -1.03 -21.72
N PRO A 12 -3.41 -1.78 -21.83
CA PRO A 12 -2.93 -2.22 -23.14
C PRO A 12 -3.85 -3.27 -23.76
N ASN A 13 -3.80 -3.39 -25.10
CA ASN A 13 -4.50 -4.46 -25.80
C ASN A 13 -3.99 -5.82 -25.32
N GLY A 14 -4.92 -6.77 -25.20
CA GLY A 14 -4.57 -8.11 -24.71
C GLY A 14 -4.61 -8.27 -23.21
N TYR A 15 -5.03 -7.25 -22.48
CA TYR A 15 -5.17 -7.29 -21.03
C TYR A 15 -6.55 -6.85 -20.58
N ARG A 16 -6.96 -7.36 -19.43
CA ARG A 16 -8.23 -6.96 -18.79
C ARG A 16 -7.98 -6.72 -17.32
N LEU A 17 -8.43 -5.57 -16.81
CA LEU A 17 -8.34 -5.24 -15.39
C LEU A 17 -9.72 -5.44 -14.76
N VAL A 18 -9.77 -6.24 -13.70
CA VAL A 18 -11.03 -6.62 -13.07
C VAL A 18 -10.98 -6.47 -11.56
N LYS A 19 -12.14 -6.24 -10.96
CA LYS A 19 -12.36 -6.25 -9.52
C LYS A 19 -13.23 -7.44 -9.16
N SER A 20 -12.87 -8.18 -8.12
CA SER A 20 -13.71 -9.25 -7.58
C SER A 20 -14.97 -8.66 -6.95
N ARG A 21 -16.09 -9.38 -7.07
CA ARG A 21 -17.35 -9.02 -6.40
C ARG A 21 -17.43 -9.55 -4.98
N GLU A 22 -16.69 -10.61 -4.69
CA GLU A 22 -16.74 -11.30 -3.40
C GLU A 22 -15.61 -10.91 -2.44
N LYS A 23 -14.49 -10.45 -3.00
CA LYS A 23 -13.29 -10.08 -2.22
C LYS A 23 -12.84 -8.68 -2.58
N ASP A 24 -12.16 -8.04 -1.65
CA ASP A 24 -11.48 -6.76 -1.91
C ASP A 24 -10.16 -7.03 -2.67
N GLN A 25 -10.31 -7.42 -3.94
CA GLN A 25 -9.20 -7.89 -4.76
C GLN A 25 -9.33 -7.39 -6.20
N TYR A 26 -8.21 -6.96 -6.76
CA TYR A 26 -8.09 -6.53 -8.15
C TYR A 26 -7.10 -7.43 -8.87
N ARG A 27 -7.35 -7.69 -10.16
CA ARG A 27 -6.46 -8.49 -10.99
C ARG A 27 -6.29 -7.89 -12.36
N LEU A 28 -5.05 -7.89 -12.86
CA LEU A 28 -4.77 -7.70 -14.27
C LEU A 28 -4.58 -9.07 -14.90
N ILE A 29 -5.35 -9.35 -15.93
CA ILE A 29 -5.40 -10.64 -16.61
C ILE A 29 -4.86 -10.46 -18.04
N ALA A 30 -3.86 -11.23 -18.40
CA ALA A 30 -3.41 -11.34 -19.78
C ALA A 30 -4.36 -12.29 -20.53
N GLU A 31 -5.00 -11.79 -21.56
CA GLU A 31 -5.93 -12.58 -22.39
C GLU A 31 -5.17 -13.46 -23.37
N GLY A 32 -5.79 -14.53 -23.83
CA GLY A 32 -5.22 -15.48 -24.76
C GLY A 32 -5.93 -16.82 -24.68
N GLU A 33 -5.36 -17.85 -25.27
CA GLU A 33 -5.91 -19.21 -25.21
C GLU A 33 -6.02 -19.69 -23.75
N LYS A 34 -5.05 -19.32 -22.93
CA LYS A 34 -5.06 -19.57 -21.47
C LYS A 34 -4.90 -18.25 -20.76
N PRO A 35 -6.00 -17.57 -20.40
CA PRO A 35 -5.90 -16.34 -19.62
C PRO A 35 -5.16 -16.58 -18.31
N GLU A 36 -4.25 -15.64 -17.96
CA GLU A 36 -3.50 -15.74 -16.71
C GLU A 36 -3.47 -14.41 -15.97
N THR A 37 -3.54 -14.48 -14.64
CA THR A 37 -3.34 -13.31 -13.79
C THR A 37 -1.87 -12.94 -13.80
N VAL A 38 -1.57 -11.67 -14.15
CA VAL A 38 -0.19 -11.15 -14.18
C VAL A 38 0.09 -10.16 -13.06
N TYR A 39 -0.94 -9.62 -12.45
CA TYR A 39 -0.84 -8.71 -11.29
C TYR A 39 -2.08 -8.85 -10.42
N LEU A 40 -1.88 -8.82 -9.09
CA LEU A 40 -2.97 -8.99 -8.14
C LEU A 40 -2.73 -8.11 -6.92
N VAL A 41 -3.77 -7.41 -6.48
CA VAL A 41 -3.79 -6.64 -5.24
C VAL A 41 -4.99 -7.10 -4.41
N GLU A 42 -4.73 -7.45 -3.15
CA GLU A 42 -5.78 -7.77 -2.18
C GLU A 42 -5.71 -6.81 -1.01
N LEU A 43 -6.87 -6.34 -0.57
CA LEU A 43 -6.99 -5.31 0.45
C LEU A 43 -7.60 -5.87 1.72
N ARG A 44 -7.24 -5.23 2.84
CA ARG A 44 -7.92 -5.41 4.12
C ARG A 44 -8.22 -4.05 4.72
N PHE A 45 -9.40 -3.94 5.30
CA PHE A 45 -9.84 -2.72 5.98
C PHE A 45 -9.88 -2.96 7.49
N ARG A 46 -9.38 -1.98 8.26
CA ARG A 46 -9.34 -2.07 9.71
C ARG A 46 -9.81 -0.77 10.33
N ARG A 47 -10.40 -0.88 11.53
CA ARG A 47 -10.88 0.25 12.33
C ARG A 47 -10.13 0.40 13.65
N ASP A 48 -9.18 -0.48 13.93
CA ASP A 48 -8.46 -0.57 15.20
C ASP A 48 -7.09 0.12 15.20
N ILE A 49 -6.69 0.75 14.09
CA ILE A 49 -5.38 1.41 13.98
C ILE A 49 -5.51 2.91 14.25
N VAL A 50 -6.50 3.55 13.67
CA VAL A 50 -6.75 4.98 13.83
C VAL A 50 -8.16 5.16 14.39
N ILE A 51 -8.26 5.81 15.53
CA ILE A 51 -9.54 5.99 16.24
C ILE A 51 -10.56 6.72 15.33
N GLY A 52 -11.73 6.12 15.17
CA GLY A 52 -12.82 6.68 14.39
C GLY A 52 -12.62 6.67 12.88
N LYS A 53 -11.59 5.99 12.37
CA LYS A 53 -11.26 5.95 10.95
C LYS A 53 -11.08 4.52 10.47
N THR A 54 -11.46 4.28 9.21
CA THR A 54 -11.17 3.02 8.53
C THR A 54 -9.86 3.17 7.75
N THR A 55 -8.96 2.20 7.92
CA THR A 55 -7.68 2.17 7.20
C THR A 55 -7.71 1.10 6.12
N CYS A 56 -6.94 1.29 5.06
CA CYS A 56 -6.77 0.35 3.96
C CYS A 56 -5.35 -0.19 3.96
N THR A 57 -5.21 -1.51 3.88
CA THR A 57 -3.91 -2.19 3.79
C THR A 57 -3.89 -3.07 2.56
N GLN A 58 -2.81 -3.01 1.79
CA GLN A 58 -2.54 -3.96 0.72
C GLN A 58 -1.90 -5.20 1.35
N VAL A 59 -2.72 -6.19 1.71
CA VAL A 59 -2.23 -7.41 2.39
C VAL A 59 -1.55 -8.38 1.45
N LYS A 60 -1.82 -8.26 0.16
CA LYS A 60 -1.17 -9.08 -0.86
C LYS A 60 -1.00 -8.27 -2.13
N VAL A 61 0.22 -8.17 -2.60
CA VAL A 61 0.55 -7.64 -3.92
C VAL A 61 1.41 -8.69 -4.60
N TRP A 62 0.89 -9.25 -5.68
CA TRP A 62 1.59 -10.28 -6.43
C TRP A 62 1.74 -9.86 -7.88
N ARG A 63 2.87 -10.17 -8.48
CA ARG A 63 3.12 -9.94 -9.90
C ARG A 63 3.85 -11.13 -10.51
N THR A 64 3.62 -11.33 -11.79
CA THR A 64 4.37 -12.34 -12.54
C THR A 64 5.82 -11.88 -12.74
N PHE A 65 6.73 -12.85 -12.80
CA PHE A 65 8.13 -12.60 -13.19
C PHE A 65 8.39 -12.81 -14.69
N ALA A 66 7.36 -13.15 -15.46
CA ALA A 66 7.49 -13.36 -16.89
C ALA A 66 7.90 -12.05 -17.58
N PRO A 67 9.03 -12.04 -18.35
CA PRO A 67 9.57 -10.81 -18.93
C PRO A 67 8.64 -10.09 -19.90
N ASN A 68 7.77 -10.83 -20.59
CA ASN A 68 6.85 -10.28 -21.58
C ASN A 68 5.77 -9.36 -20.98
N HIS A 69 5.52 -9.42 -19.66
CA HIS A 69 4.56 -8.56 -18.99
C HIS A 69 5.20 -7.44 -18.16
N LYS A 70 6.52 -7.41 -18.07
CA LYS A 70 7.26 -6.49 -17.20
C LYS A 70 6.92 -5.02 -17.45
N MET A 71 6.87 -4.60 -18.69
CA MET A 71 6.58 -3.19 -19.03
C MET A 71 5.13 -2.83 -18.72
N THR A 72 4.21 -3.76 -18.92
CA THR A 72 2.78 -3.53 -18.65
C THR A 72 2.50 -3.32 -17.18
N ILE A 73 3.16 -4.09 -16.30
CA ILE A 73 2.89 -4.07 -14.85
C ILE A 73 3.82 -3.13 -14.08
N LYS A 74 4.79 -2.51 -14.72
CA LYS A 74 5.84 -1.71 -14.08
C LYS A 74 5.30 -0.62 -13.16
N ASP A 75 4.30 0.14 -13.60
CA ASP A 75 3.78 1.29 -12.86
C ASP A 75 2.53 0.96 -12.04
N LEU A 76 2.04 -0.27 -12.09
CA LEU A 76 0.81 -0.65 -11.39
C LEU A 76 0.90 -0.50 -9.87
N PRO A 77 2.00 -0.88 -9.19
CA PRO A 77 2.05 -0.72 -7.74
C PRO A 77 1.83 0.72 -7.28
N GLU A 78 2.50 1.68 -7.93
CA GLU A 78 2.35 3.10 -7.62
C GLU A 78 0.95 3.61 -7.97
N ARG A 79 0.42 3.23 -9.14
CA ARG A 79 -0.92 3.63 -9.61
C ARG A 79 -2.01 3.12 -8.66
N PHE A 80 -1.93 1.88 -8.23
CA PHE A 80 -2.88 1.32 -7.27
C PHE A 80 -2.77 2.02 -5.92
N PHE A 81 -1.56 2.24 -5.43
CA PHE A 81 -1.37 2.92 -4.16
C PHE A 81 -2.02 4.30 -4.14
N ILE A 82 -1.77 5.11 -5.17
CA ILE A 82 -2.33 6.45 -5.31
C ILE A 82 -3.85 6.40 -5.39
N TYR A 83 -4.39 5.47 -6.18
CA TYR A 83 -5.84 5.27 -6.30
C TYR A 83 -6.46 4.92 -4.94
N LEU A 84 -5.86 3.99 -4.22
CA LEU A 84 -6.36 3.54 -2.93
C LEU A 84 -6.29 4.65 -1.86
N LEU A 85 -5.20 5.40 -1.85
CA LEU A 85 -5.05 6.53 -0.95
C LEU A 85 -6.11 7.61 -1.24
N ASN A 86 -6.35 7.90 -2.51
CA ASN A 86 -7.37 8.89 -2.91
C ASN A 86 -8.80 8.41 -2.64
N THR A 87 -9.03 7.10 -2.67
CA THR A 87 -10.36 6.52 -2.44
C THR A 87 -10.67 6.33 -0.96
N TYR A 88 -9.70 5.83 -0.20
CA TYR A 88 -9.90 5.43 1.19
C TYR A 88 -9.24 6.36 2.21
N ASN A 89 -8.48 7.34 1.75
CA ASN A 89 -7.85 8.42 2.53
C ASN A 89 -6.70 8.00 3.45
N ILE A 90 -6.66 6.76 3.93
CA ILE A 90 -5.62 6.29 4.86
C ILE A 90 -5.12 4.92 4.42
N MET A 91 -3.83 4.86 4.10
CA MET A 91 -3.13 3.61 3.77
C MET A 91 -2.19 3.23 4.90
N VAL A 92 -2.10 1.93 5.20
CA VAL A 92 -1.29 1.40 6.29
C VAL A 92 -0.44 0.24 5.78
N THR A 93 0.81 0.14 6.24
CA THR A 93 1.68 -1.01 5.94
C THR A 93 1.11 -2.29 6.53
N ASP A 94 1.41 -3.44 5.91
CA ASP A 94 1.17 -4.73 6.54
C ASP A 94 2.24 -5.00 7.61
N GLU A 95 1.90 -5.87 8.55
CA GLU A 95 2.80 -6.24 9.66
C GLU A 95 4.05 -6.95 9.18
N GLU A 96 3.96 -7.71 8.09
CA GLU A 96 5.07 -8.40 7.48
C GLU A 96 5.41 -7.80 6.11
N GLN A 97 6.67 -7.45 5.92
CA GLN A 97 7.15 -6.87 4.67
C GLN A 97 8.32 -7.66 4.11
N THR A 98 8.25 -7.97 2.81
CA THR A 98 9.40 -8.46 2.05
C THR A 98 10.36 -7.31 1.75
N GLU A 99 11.59 -7.59 1.29
CA GLU A 99 12.53 -6.55 0.88
C GLU A 99 11.96 -5.66 -0.23
N ASP A 100 11.26 -6.25 -1.20
CA ASP A 100 10.61 -5.50 -2.28
C ASP A 100 9.48 -4.64 -1.72
N GLY A 101 8.73 -5.15 -0.75
CA GLY A 101 7.69 -4.40 -0.06
C GLY A 101 8.25 -3.21 0.72
N GLN A 102 9.39 -3.39 1.38
CA GLN A 102 10.08 -2.30 2.09
C GLN A 102 10.52 -1.20 1.13
N ARG A 103 11.12 -1.55 0.00
CA ARG A 103 11.53 -0.57 -1.03
C ARG A 103 10.34 0.17 -1.60
N PHE A 104 9.26 -0.55 -1.87
CA PHE A 104 8.03 0.06 -2.35
C PHE A 104 7.49 1.08 -1.34
N TRP A 105 7.43 0.72 -0.06
CA TRP A 105 6.96 1.62 0.98
C TRP A 105 7.87 2.81 1.18
N GLU A 106 9.19 2.65 1.12
CA GLU A 106 10.13 3.79 1.15
C GLU A 106 9.81 4.78 0.03
N ASN A 107 9.60 4.26 -1.19
CA ASN A 107 9.25 5.10 -2.33
C ASN A 107 7.90 5.81 -2.12
N MET A 108 6.91 5.14 -1.56
CA MET A 108 5.60 5.75 -1.30
C MET A 108 5.64 6.75 -0.14
N ILE A 109 6.44 6.50 0.88
CA ILE A 109 6.66 7.46 1.97
C ILE A 109 7.32 8.75 1.41
N ASN A 110 8.35 8.61 0.60
CA ASN A 110 9.00 9.75 -0.03
C ASN A 110 8.04 10.51 -0.95
N TRP A 111 7.26 9.80 -1.76
CA TRP A 111 6.22 10.37 -2.60
C TRP A 111 5.19 11.13 -1.76
N ALA A 112 4.77 10.59 -0.63
CA ALA A 112 3.80 11.22 0.27
C ALA A 112 4.33 12.55 0.81
N PHE A 113 5.57 12.60 1.26
CA PHE A 113 6.19 13.84 1.72
C PHE A 113 6.29 14.86 0.58
N PHE A 114 6.69 14.43 -0.60
CA PHE A 114 6.81 15.30 -1.76
C PHE A 114 5.47 15.92 -2.15
N ASN A 115 4.38 15.18 -1.99
CA ASN A 115 3.03 15.63 -2.34
C ASN A 115 2.24 16.20 -1.15
N HIS A 116 2.92 16.49 -0.03
CA HIS A 116 2.34 17.13 1.15
C HIS A 116 1.26 16.29 1.87
N TYR A 117 1.36 14.97 1.77
CA TYR A 117 0.55 14.06 2.58
C TYR A 117 1.17 13.89 3.96
N PHE A 118 0.41 13.29 4.86
CA PHE A 118 0.80 13.13 6.26
C PHE A 118 1.23 11.70 6.52
N VAL A 119 2.36 11.53 7.20
CA VAL A 119 2.95 10.22 7.51
C VAL A 119 3.08 10.07 9.02
N TYR A 120 2.65 8.92 9.53
CA TYR A 120 2.65 8.64 10.96
C TYR A 120 3.22 7.26 11.25
N ALA A 121 3.75 7.12 12.45
CA ALA A 121 4.14 5.85 13.03
C ALA A 121 3.06 5.38 14.01
N SER A 122 2.65 4.12 13.89
CA SER A 122 1.69 3.49 14.80
C SER A 122 2.34 2.29 15.46
N ASN A 123 2.02 2.06 16.73
CA ASN A 123 2.41 0.84 17.41
C ASN A 123 1.41 -0.31 17.19
N GLY A 124 0.37 -0.09 16.37
CA GLY A 124 -0.69 -1.07 16.13
C GLY A 124 -1.70 -1.17 17.26
N GLU A 125 -1.59 -0.30 18.27
CA GLU A 125 -2.53 -0.25 19.42
C GLU A 125 -3.39 1.01 19.29
N GLU A 126 -4.71 0.83 19.30
CA GLU A 126 -5.68 1.91 19.12
C GLU A 126 -5.56 3.01 20.18
N GLU A 127 -5.25 2.65 21.40
CA GLU A 127 -5.17 3.58 22.52
C GLU A 127 -3.94 4.47 22.53
N ARG A 128 -2.93 4.16 21.69
CA ARG A 128 -1.70 4.94 21.64
C ARG A 128 -1.75 5.98 20.54
N PRO A 129 -1.30 7.21 20.82
CA PRO A 129 -1.29 8.25 19.81
C PRO A 129 -0.31 7.91 18.68
N LEU A 130 -0.68 8.31 17.47
CA LEU A 130 0.21 8.21 16.33
C LEU A 130 1.35 9.23 16.49
N ALA A 131 2.59 8.82 16.18
CA ALA A 131 3.71 9.72 16.14
C ALA A 131 3.90 10.24 14.72
N ARG A 132 3.92 11.56 14.54
CA ARG A 132 4.11 12.13 13.21
C ARG A 132 5.57 11.98 12.78
N ILE A 133 5.76 11.50 11.55
CA ILE A 133 7.06 11.47 10.89
C ILE A 133 7.17 12.77 10.07
N ALA A 134 8.15 13.61 10.37
CA ALA A 134 8.20 14.98 9.84
C ALA A 134 8.62 15.05 8.38
N ASN A 135 9.58 14.23 7.99
CA ASN A 135 10.16 14.22 6.64
C ASN A 135 10.93 12.91 6.42
N MET A 136 11.52 12.76 5.23
CA MET A 136 12.25 11.56 4.88
C MET A 136 13.52 11.37 5.72
N GLU A 137 14.18 12.45 6.09
CA GLU A 137 15.36 12.39 6.99
C GLU A 137 14.98 11.86 8.37
N ASP A 138 13.86 12.35 8.95
CA ASP A 138 13.32 11.87 10.20
C ASP A 138 13.01 10.36 10.11
N PHE A 139 12.41 9.93 9.00
CA PHE A 139 12.14 8.52 8.78
C PHE A 139 13.41 7.68 8.80
N TYR A 140 14.44 8.07 8.07
CA TYR A 140 15.70 7.32 8.02
C TYR A 140 16.43 7.30 9.36
N LEU A 141 16.46 8.41 10.08
CA LEU A 141 17.20 8.52 11.33
C LEU A 141 16.50 7.87 12.52
N ASN A 142 15.17 7.96 12.58
CA ASN A 142 14.43 7.61 13.80
C ASN A 142 13.49 6.43 13.65
N TRP A 143 13.10 6.06 12.42
CA TRP A 143 12.02 5.12 12.20
C TRP A 143 12.39 3.91 11.35
N MET A 144 13.32 4.03 10.41
CA MET A 144 13.63 2.97 9.47
C MET A 144 14.03 1.65 10.16
N ASP A 145 14.95 1.72 11.12
CA ASP A 145 15.40 0.53 11.85
C ASP A 145 14.30 -0.05 12.74
N VAL A 146 13.39 0.80 13.21
CA VAL A 146 12.25 0.40 14.03
C VAL A 146 11.30 -0.50 13.25
N TYR A 147 11.07 -0.20 11.96
CA TYR A 147 10.14 -0.94 11.13
C TYR A 147 10.78 -2.10 10.39
N TRP A 148 12.01 -1.92 9.92
CA TRP A 148 12.67 -2.86 9.02
C TRP A 148 14.06 -3.27 9.51
N GLY A 149 14.32 -3.10 10.79
CA GLY A 149 15.56 -3.56 11.40
C GLY A 149 15.63 -5.07 11.51
N LYS A 150 16.83 -5.57 11.81
CA LYS A 150 17.11 -7.02 11.91
C LYS A 150 16.38 -7.68 13.06
N ASP A 151 15.98 -6.92 14.07
CA ASP A 151 15.31 -7.44 15.26
C ASP A 151 13.79 -7.42 15.08
N LYS A 152 13.29 -8.38 14.32
CA LYS A 152 11.85 -8.51 14.04
C LYS A 152 11.01 -8.87 15.26
N ASP A 153 11.62 -9.42 16.30
CA ASP A 153 10.92 -9.84 17.51
C ASP A 153 10.48 -8.67 18.37
N ASN A 154 11.14 -7.52 18.23
CA ASN A 154 10.82 -6.32 19.00
C ASN A 154 9.83 -5.37 18.31
N HIS A 155 9.39 -5.69 17.06
CA HIS A 155 8.56 -4.77 16.26
C HIS A 155 7.31 -5.44 15.64
N PRO A 156 6.62 -6.37 16.35
CA PRO A 156 5.56 -7.17 15.70
C PRO A 156 4.31 -6.40 15.29
N HIS A 157 4.12 -5.16 15.77
CA HIS A 157 2.87 -4.41 15.52
C HIS A 157 3.10 -2.97 15.05
N LYS A 158 4.31 -2.63 14.64
CA LYS A 158 4.62 -1.27 14.21
C LYS A 158 4.24 -1.06 12.75
N LEU A 159 3.45 -0.05 12.50
CA LEU A 159 2.89 0.24 11.19
C LEU A 159 3.18 1.68 10.80
N VAL A 160 3.41 1.90 9.50
CA VAL A 160 3.47 3.24 8.93
C VAL A 160 2.10 3.56 8.33
N VAL A 161 1.61 4.76 8.62
CA VAL A 161 0.31 5.25 8.17
C VAL A 161 0.52 6.46 7.27
N ILE A 162 -0.05 6.44 6.07
CA ILE A 162 -0.06 7.58 5.15
C ILE A 162 -1.51 8.06 5.01
N SER A 163 -1.75 9.36 5.23
CA SER A 163 -3.08 9.94 5.19
C SER A 163 -3.12 11.19 4.32
N GLN A 164 -4.23 11.38 3.61
CA GLN A 164 -4.49 12.61 2.88
C GLN A 164 -4.69 13.82 3.79
N SER A 165 -5.25 13.60 4.97
CA SER A 165 -5.59 14.65 5.91
C SER A 165 -4.85 14.43 7.23
N PRO A 166 -4.59 15.51 8.00
CA PRO A 166 -4.03 15.35 9.33
C PRO A 166 -4.91 14.44 10.18
N LEU A 167 -4.30 13.51 10.87
CA LEU A 167 -5.01 12.62 11.79
C LEU A 167 -4.92 13.20 13.20
N ASN A 168 -6.06 13.18 13.90
CA ASN A 168 -6.10 13.62 15.28
C ASN A 168 -5.29 12.62 16.12
N GLN A 169 -4.29 13.14 16.80
CA GLN A 169 -3.56 12.38 17.80
C GLN A 169 -4.33 12.48 19.10
N SER A 170 -4.63 11.34 19.71
CA SER A 170 -5.24 11.34 21.03
C SER A 170 -4.27 11.99 22.02
N LYS A 171 -4.81 12.88 22.79
CA LYS A 171 -4.04 13.56 23.85
C LYS A 171 -3.76 12.62 25.01
#